data_b6ebe6f5ed09483014539b6de010eeaf
#
_entry.id   b6ebe6f5ed09483014539b6de010eeaf
#
_cell.length_a   1.000
_cell.length_b   1.000
_cell.length_c   1.000
_cell.angle_alpha   90.00
_cell.angle_beta   90.00
_cell.angle_gamma   90.00
#
_symmetry.space_group_name_H-M   'P 1'
#
loop_
_entity.id
_entity.type
_entity.pdbx_description
1 polymer ?
#
loop_
_entity_poly.entity_id
_entity_poly.type
_entity_poly.pdbx_seq_one_letter_code
_entity_poly.pdbx_strand_id
1 'polypeptide(L)'
;MIKIFNPDKLTRQDFFKDLVNFLYQTDDVTLRQIKAQFQEVSKIDRLIEEYVQAGYIIRDNKRYTIGFDLLESLENIDLDSQIFVDDESQVYTDLMAITFETRLENETNDLVLVEKTSIARDELTLSNYFFKLSENLPMSELQQPLYDLLGDVNQAYALKYMTTFLLKFVDKDEVAQKRPDIFVEALDLLGYIKKNDNGKYELKMDFDKESLVFASKA
;
A
#
# COMPACT_ATOMS: atom_id res chain seq x y z
N MET A 1 -7.93 19.17 -2.31
CA MET A 1 -6.72 18.92 -3.14
C MET A 1 -6.76 17.51 -3.72
N ILE A 2 -6.15 17.29 -4.90
CA ILE A 2 -6.09 15.94 -5.48
C ILE A 2 -5.12 15.07 -4.68
N LYS A 3 -5.63 13.96 -4.14
CA LYS A 3 -4.85 12.84 -3.57
C LYS A 3 -4.72 11.74 -4.62
N ILE A 4 -3.58 11.04 -4.59
CA ILE A 4 -3.27 9.98 -5.54
C ILE A 4 -2.93 8.72 -4.76
N PHE A 5 -3.73 7.66 -4.95
CA PHE A 5 -3.45 6.34 -4.42
C PHE A 5 -2.85 5.46 -5.51
N ASN A 6 -1.98 4.55 -5.14
CA ASN A 6 -1.21 3.68 -6.04
C ASN A 6 -0.53 4.46 -7.20
N PRO A 7 0.27 5.49 -6.89
CA PRO A 7 0.90 6.30 -7.91
C PRO A 7 1.94 5.50 -8.69
N ASP A 8 1.94 5.66 -10.01
CA ASP A 8 3.00 5.14 -10.88
C ASP A 8 4.28 5.99 -10.80
N LYS A 9 5.26 5.67 -11.66
CA LYS A 9 6.55 6.38 -11.69
C LYS A 9 6.42 7.88 -12.00
N LEU A 10 5.42 8.29 -12.79
CA LEU A 10 5.21 9.69 -13.14
C LEU A 10 4.42 10.42 -12.07
N THR A 11 3.32 9.82 -11.63
CA THR A 11 2.36 10.45 -10.71
C THR A 11 2.84 10.51 -9.26
N ARG A 12 3.89 9.72 -8.90
CA ARG A 12 4.55 9.84 -7.58
C ARG A 12 5.50 11.03 -7.46
N GLN A 13 5.89 11.66 -8.57
CA GLN A 13 6.80 12.80 -8.55
C GLN A 13 6.13 14.01 -7.86
N ASP A 14 6.86 14.70 -7.00
CA ASP A 14 6.30 15.84 -6.26
C ASP A 14 5.86 16.96 -7.21
N PHE A 15 6.66 17.24 -8.24
CA PHE A 15 6.24 18.23 -9.27
C PHE A 15 4.93 17.83 -9.97
N PHE A 16 4.68 16.54 -10.21
CA PHE A 16 3.40 16.11 -10.78
C PHE A 16 2.23 16.45 -9.85
N LYS A 17 2.35 16.11 -8.56
CA LYS A 17 1.32 16.38 -7.55
C LYS A 17 1.03 17.87 -7.42
N ASP A 18 2.07 18.69 -7.39
CA ASP A 18 1.94 20.13 -7.30
C ASP A 18 1.30 20.72 -8.56
N LEU A 19 1.74 20.25 -9.74
CA LEU A 19 1.23 20.71 -11.03
C LEU A 19 -0.26 20.39 -11.22
N VAL A 20 -0.68 19.15 -10.93
CA VAL A 20 -2.09 18.77 -11.10
C VAL A 20 -3.01 19.51 -10.12
N ASN A 21 -2.54 19.79 -8.90
CA ASN A 21 -3.28 20.60 -7.94
C ASN A 21 -3.37 22.07 -8.40
N PHE A 22 -2.32 22.62 -8.98
CA PHE A 22 -2.34 23.96 -9.56
C PHE A 22 -3.31 24.04 -10.74
N LEU A 23 -3.29 23.05 -11.65
CA LEU A 23 -4.21 22.97 -12.79
C LEU A 23 -5.66 22.75 -12.36
N TYR A 24 -5.89 22.01 -11.29
CA TYR A 24 -7.23 21.76 -10.75
C TYR A 24 -7.87 23.01 -10.11
N GLN A 25 -7.05 23.85 -9.51
CA GLN A 25 -7.50 25.06 -8.82
C GLN A 25 -7.54 26.31 -9.71
N THR A 26 -6.97 26.25 -10.91
CA THR A 26 -6.79 27.41 -11.78
C THR A 26 -7.29 27.11 -13.18
N ASP A 27 -8.25 27.89 -13.64
CA ASP A 27 -8.75 27.80 -15.01
C ASP A 27 -7.77 28.45 -16.02
N ASP A 28 -7.84 27.97 -17.27
CA ASP A 28 -7.18 28.59 -18.42
C ASP A 28 -5.67 28.77 -18.31
N VAL A 29 -4.98 27.75 -17.74
CA VAL A 29 -3.55 27.80 -17.43
C VAL A 29 -2.68 27.72 -18.70
N THR A 30 -1.73 28.64 -18.84
CA THR A 30 -0.71 28.66 -19.89
C THR A 30 0.63 28.11 -19.42
N LEU A 31 1.50 27.65 -20.34
CA LEU A 31 2.88 27.26 -20.01
C LEU A 31 3.65 28.36 -19.29
N ARG A 32 3.41 29.64 -19.63
CA ARG A 32 4.06 30.77 -18.96
C ARG A 32 3.66 30.85 -17.49
N GLN A 33 2.39 30.63 -17.15
CA GLN A 33 1.92 30.60 -15.76
C GLN A 33 2.50 29.41 -15.00
N ILE A 34 2.53 28.22 -15.61
CA ILE A 34 3.18 27.05 -14.99
C ILE A 34 4.65 27.36 -14.66
N LYS A 35 5.42 27.88 -15.63
CA LYS A 35 6.83 28.25 -15.41
C LYS A 35 7.02 29.36 -14.38
N ALA A 36 6.08 30.27 -14.27
CA ALA A 36 6.12 31.32 -13.25
C ALA A 36 5.83 30.78 -11.84
N GLN A 37 4.96 29.78 -11.74
CA GLN A 37 4.61 29.13 -10.48
C GLN A 37 5.71 28.18 -9.99
N PHE A 38 6.38 27.46 -10.89
CA PHE A 38 7.34 26.39 -10.58
C PHE A 38 8.76 26.73 -11.06
N GLN A 39 9.29 27.88 -10.67
CA GLN A 39 10.60 28.38 -11.14
C GLN A 39 11.78 27.50 -10.71
N GLU A 40 11.63 26.79 -9.58
CA GLU A 40 12.66 25.90 -9.00
C GLU A 40 12.81 24.60 -9.78
N VAL A 41 11.81 24.21 -10.60
CA VAL A 41 11.79 22.91 -11.26
C VAL A 41 12.68 22.90 -12.48
N SER A 42 13.76 22.12 -12.43
CA SER A 42 14.64 21.94 -13.58
C SER A 42 13.97 21.10 -14.67
N LYS A 43 14.24 21.43 -15.96
CA LYS A 43 13.72 20.71 -17.13
C LYS A 43 12.19 20.61 -17.19
N ILE A 44 11.50 21.64 -16.69
CA ILE A 44 10.04 21.68 -16.57
C ILE A 44 9.32 21.35 -17.88
N ASP A 45 9.81 21.85 -19.03
CA ASP A 45 9.21 21.59 -20.34
C ASP A 45 9.19 20.10 -20.68
N ARG A 46 10.28 19.39 -20.35
CA ARG A 46 10.38 17.95 -20.59
C ARG A 46 9.43 17.17 -19.69
N LEU A 47 9.36 17.53 -18.42
CA LEU A 47 8.45 16.84 -17.47
C LEU A 47 6.99 17.03 -17.87
N ILE A 48 6.58 18.26 -18.24
CA ILE A 48 5.22 18.52 -18.73
C ILE A 48 4.93 17.71 -19.99
N GLU A 49 5.89 17.62 -20.92
CA GLU A 49 5.70 16.83 -22.14
C GLU A 49 5.54 15.35 -21.84
N GLU A 50 6.31 14.80 -20.89
CA GLU A 50 6.14 13.40 -20.42
C GLU A 50 4.74 13.16 -19.84
N TYR A 51 4.18 14.11 -19.06
CA TYR A 51 2.84 14.01 -18.50
C TYR A 51 1.74 14.15 -19.57
N VAL A 52 1.96 15.00 -20.59
CA VAL A 52 1.05 15.13 -21.74
C VAL A 52 1.05 13.84 -22.57
N GLN A 53 2.22 13.28 -22.85
CA GLN A 53 2.33 12.02 -23.62
C GLN A 53 1.71 10.83 -22.87
N ALA A 54 1.78 10.82 -21.54
CA ALA A 54 1.15 9.81 -20.70
C ALA A 54 -0.37 10.02 -20.54
N GLY A 55 -0.92 11.15 -21.01
CA GLY A 55 -2.35 11.45 -20.92
C GLY A 55 -2.80 12.06 -19.60
N TYR A 56 -1.88 12.26 -18.64
CA TYR A 56 -2.22 12.87 -17.34
C TYR A 56 -2.51 14.36 -17.42
N ILE A 57 -1.97 15.03 -18.45
CA ILE A 57 -2.23 16.44 -18.72
C ILE A 57 -2.69 16.58 -20.18
N ILE A 58 -3.76 17.31 -20.37
CA ILE A 58 -4.25 17.70 -21.70
C ILE A 58 -3.68 19.07 -22.05
N ARG A 59 -3.15 19.18 -23.27
CA ARG A 59 -2.71 20.45 -23.86
C ARG A 59 -3.56 20.73 -25.09
N ASP A 60 -4.46 21.67 -24.98
CA ASP A 60 -5.26 22.16 -26.11
C ASP A 60 -5.14 23.68 -26.23
N ASN A 61 -4.98 24.20 -27.47
CA ASN A 61 -4.87 25.63 -27.77
C ASN A 61 -3.88 26.40 -26.86
N LYS A 62 -2.75 25.78 -26.48
CA LYS A 62 -1.73 26.30 -25.54
C LYS A 62 -2.25 26.48 -24.11
N ARG A 63 -3.33 25.79 -23.73
CA ARG A 63 -3.86 25.66 -22.38
C ARG A 63 -3.63 24.27 -21.85
N TYR A 64 -3.47 24.18 -20.56
CA TYR A 64 -3.16 22.95 -19.84
C TYR A 64 -4.22 22.67 -18.79
N THR A 65 -4.74 21.45 -18.79
CA THR A 65 -5.74 20.96 -17.84
C THR A 65 -5.37 19.54 -17.41
N ILE A 66 -5.97 19.04 -16.32
CA ILE A 66 -5.86 17.62 -15.94
C ILE A 66 -6.51 16.74 -17.00
N GLY A 67 -5.89 15.58 -17.29
CA GLY A 67 -6.32 14.63 -18.34
C GLY A 67 -6.92 13.33 -17.80
N PHE A 68 -7.25 13.28 -16.52
CA PHE A 68 -7.85 12.13 -15.85
C PHE A 68 -9.12 12.53 -15.10
N ASP A 69 -9.97 11.57 -14.88
CA ASP A 69 -11.19 11.76 -14.08
C ASP A 69 -10.88 11.60 -12.59
N LEU A 70 -11.53 12.43 -11.78
CA LEU A 70 -11.53 12.24 -10.33
C LEU A 70 -12.56 11.17 -9.96
N LEU A 71 -12.26 10.42 -8.90
CA LEU A 71 -13.17 9.44 -8.36
C LEU A 71 -14.49 10.08 -7.94
N GLU A 72 -15.61 9.63 -8.51
CA GLU A 72 -16.96 10.11 -8.19
C GLU A 72 -17.80 9.09 -7.43
N SER A 73 -17.47 7.80 -7.53
CA SER A 73 -18.19 6.73 -6.82
C SER A 73 -17.24 5.60 -6.43
N LEU A 74 -17.68 4.76 -5.48
CA LEU A 74 -16.93 3.60 -5.00
C LEU A 74 -17.26 2.30 -5.75
N GLU A 75 -18.03 2.39 -6.82
CA GLU A 75 -18.39 1.22 -7.62
C GLU A 75 -17.15 0.67 -8.35
N ASN A 76 -16.92 -0.63 -8.20
CA ASN A 76 -15.81 -1.37 -8.84
C ASN A 76 -14.40 -0.86 -8.50
N ILE A 77 -14.21 -0.29 -7.31
CA ILE A 77 -12.89 0.07 -6.83
C ILE A 77 -12.08 -1.19 -6.53
N ASP A 78 -10.87 -1.22 -7.08
CA ASP A 78 -9.86 -2.22 -6.79
C ASP A 78 -8.73 -1.60 -5.94
N LEU A 79 -8.24 -2.35 -4.96
CA LEU A 79 -7.15 -1.91 -4.07
C LEU A 79 -5.88 -1.51 -4.83
N ASP A 80 -5.62 -2.12 -6.00
CA ASP A 80 -4.40 -1.88 -6.79
C ASP A 80 -4.59 -0.84 -7.90
N SER A 81 -5.81 -0.35 -8.11
CA SER A 81 -6.10 0.68 -9.11
C SER A 81 -5.49 2.03 -8.72
N GLN A 82 -4.94 2.72 -9.70
CA GLN A 82 -4.54 4.12 -9.51
C GLN A 82 -5.78 5.00 -9.39
N ILE A 83 -5.87 5.75 -8.31
CA ILE A 83 -7.03 6.58 -7.99
C ILE A 83 -6.60 8.03 -7.81
N PHE A 84 -7.31 8.93 -8.48
CA PHE A 84 -7.24 10.37 -8.27
C PHE A 84 -8.54 10.83 -7.61
N VAL A 85 -8.46 11.51 -6.47
CA VAL A 85 -9.64 11.93 -5.71
C VAL A 85 -9.42 13.28 -5.06
N ASP A 86 -10.47 14.11 -4.99
CA ASP A 86 -10.42 15.34 -4.23
C ASP A 86 -10.62 15.04 -2.74
N ASP A 87 -9.66 15.44 -1.90
CA ASP A 87 -9.69 15.19 -0.46
C ASP A 87 -10.79 15.96 0.30
N GLU A 88 -11.45 16.91 -0.35
CA GLU A 88 -12.61 17.61 0.20
C GLU A 88 -13.95 16.95 -0.19
N SER A 89 -13.92 15.92 -1.04
CA SER A 89 -15.12 15.22 -1.50
C SER A 89 -15.67 14.21 -0.49
N GLN A 90 -16.96 13.95 -0.53
CA GLN A 90 -17.57 12.89 0.29
C GLN A 90 -17.01 11.52 -0.10
N VAL A 91 -16.78 11.28 -1.40
CA VAL A 91 -16.24 9.99 -1.88
C VAL A 91 -14.84 9.71 -1.35
N TYR A 92 -14.03 10.72 -1.07
CA TYR A 92 -12.75 10.54 -0.39
C TYR A 92 -12.92 10.01 1.05
N THR A 93 -13.85 10.60 1.80
CA THR A 93 -14.16 10.16 3.16
C THR A 93 -14.66 8.71 3.16
N ASP A 94 -15.53 8.37 2.22
CA ASP A 94 -16.06 7.02 2.07
C ASP A 94 -14.98 6.03 1.63
N LEU A 95 -14.07 6.42 0.72
CA LEU A 95 -12.91 5.63 0.29
C LEU A 95 -11.97 5.29 1.44
N MET A 96 -11.68 6.28 2.30
CA MET A 96 -10.82 6.06 3.48
C MET A 96 -11.46 5.15 4.54
N ALA A 97 -12.79 4.97 4.50
CA ALA A 97 -13.50 4.07 5.40
C ALA A 97 -13.63 2.63 4.88
N ILE A 98 -13.35 2.39 3.60
CA ILE A 98 -13.41 1.03 3.02
C ILE A 98 -12.21 0.21 3.49
N THR A 99 -12.50 -1.07 3.76
CA THR A 99 -11.50 -2.08 4.04
C THR A 99 -11.47 -3.11 2.90
N PHE A 100 -10.28 -3.37 2.39
CA PHE A 100 -10.02 -4.37 1.36
C PHE A 100 -9.42 -5.62 1.99
N GLU A 101 -9.80 -6.80 1.48
CA GLU A 101 -9.17 -8.06 1.84
C GLU A 101 -7.98 -8.32 0.91
N THR A 102 -6.85 -8.71 1.51
CA THR A 102 -5.65 -9.16 0.79
C THR A 102 -5.36 -10.61 1.14
N ARG A 103 -4.78 -11.35 0.20
CA ARG A 103 -4.46 -12.77 0.34
C ARG A 103 -2.99 -12.98 -0.01
N LEU A 104 -2.26 -13.64 0.87
CA LEU A 104 -0.87 -14.02 0.65
C LEU A 104 -0.78 -15.55 0.62
N GLU A 105 -0.34 -16.05 -0.51
CA GLU A 105 -0.08 -17.47 -0.75
C GLU A 105 1.42 -17.70 -0.90
N ASN A 106 1.85 -18.94 -0.74
CA ASN A 106 3.25 -19.31 -0.92
C ASN A 106 3.38 -20.66 -1.67
N GLU A 107 4.53 -20.88 -2.31
CA GLU A 107 4.80 -22.10 -3.09
C GLU A 107 5.19 -23.32 -2.23
N THR A 108 5.32 -23.17 -0.91
CA THR A 108 5.88 -24.20 -0.02
C THR A 108 4.80 -25.06 0.60
N ASN A 109 3.62 -24.46 0.87
CA ASN A 109 2.48 -25.12 1.49
C ASN A 109 1.18 -24.41 1.12
N ASP A 110 0.04 -25.04 1.42
CA ASP A 110 -1.30 -24.59 1.04
C ASP A 110 -1.89 -23.54 2.00
N LEU A 111 -1.11 -23.02 2.96
CA LEU A 111 -1.58 -22.01 3.90
C LEU A 111 -1.77 -20.68 3.19
N VAL A 112 -2.94 -20.07 3.38
CA VAL A 112 -3.29 -18.73 2.91
C VAL A 112 -3.41 -17.79 4.09
N LEU A 113 -2.68 -16.67 4.04
CA LEU A 113 -2.85 -15.56 4.97
C LEU A 113 -3.85 -14.57 4.38
N VAL A 114 -4.86 -14.22 5.18
CA VAL A 114 -5.87 -13.22 4.82
C VAL A 114 -5.72 -12.03 5.76
N GLU A 115 -5.59 -10.85 5.18
CA GLU A 115 -5.42 -9.61 5.91
C GLU A 115 -6.39 -8.55 5.41
N LYS A 116 -6.59 -7.51 6.19
CA LYS A 116 -7.41 -6.35 5.82
C LYS A 116 -6.58 -5.09 5.81
N THR A 117 -6.83 -4.23 4.84
CA THR A 117 -6.13 -2.95 4.68
C THR A 117 -7.05 -1.87 4.13
N SER A 118 -6.73 -0.61 4.40
CA SER A 118 -7.30 0.54 3.70
C SER A 118 -6.63 0.77 2.34
N ILE A 119 -7.17 1.68 1.55
CA ILE A 119 -6.55 2.11 0.28
C ILE A 119 -5.17 2.76 0.50
N ALA A 120 -4.92 3.35 1.66
CA ALA A 120 -3.64 3.98 2.00
C ALA A 120 -2.52 2.96 2.29
N ARG A 121 -2.86 1.71 2.62
CA ARG A 121 -1.91 0.62 2.94
C ARG A 121 -0.93 0.99 4.06
N ASP A 122 -1.40 1.73 5.06
CA ASP A 122 -0.57 2.18 6.18
C ASP A 122 -0.63 1.25 7.41
N GLU A 123 -1.57 0.29 7.41
CA GLU A 123 -1.72 -0.71 8.47
C GLU A 123 -0.52 -1.66 8.50
N LEU A 124 -0.21 -2.16 9.70
CA LEU A 124 0.82 -3.15 9.94
C LEU A 124 0.34 -4.55 9.51
N THR A 125 0.50 -4.85 8.23
CA THR A 125 0.20 -6.15 7.62
C THR A 125 1.35 -6.61 6.74
N LEU A 126 1.47 -7.92 6.49
CA LEU A 126 2.49 -8.45 5.59
C LEU A 126 2.23 -8.05 4.14
N SER A 127 0.97 -8.00 3.72
CA SER A 127 0.60 -7.61 2.36
C SER A 127 1.01 -6.17 2.06
N ASN A 128 0.75 -5.24 2.98
CA ASN A 128 1.17 -3.85 2.82
C ASN A 128 2.70 -3.71 2.84
N TYR A 129 3.36 -4.42 3.74
CA TYR A 129 4.81 -4.41 3.84
C TYR A 129 5.47 -4.88 2.53
N PHE A 130 5.05 -6.02 1.98
CA PHE A 130 5.61 -6.52 0.73
C PHE A 130 5.22 -5.67 -0.48
N PHE A 131 4.00 -5.13 -0.51
CA PHE A 131 3.59 -4.20 -1.55
C PHE A 131 4.50 -2.96 -1.57
N LYS A 132 4.73 -2.34 -0.41
CA LYS A 132 5.61 -1.16 -0.33
C LYS A 132 7.05 -1.47 -0.69
N LEU A 133 7.56 -2.65 -0.34
CA LEU A 133 8.89 -3.09 -0.79
C LEU A 133 8.96 -3.23 -2.31
N SER A 134 7.99 -3.91 -2.93
CA SER A 134 7.98 -4.16 -4.38
C SER A 134 7.86 -2.87 -5.19
N GLU A 135 7.06 -1.91 -4.69
CA GLU A 135 6.84 -0.62 -5.31
C GLU A 135 7.87 0.45 -4.91
N ASN A 136 8.80 0.09 -4.03
CA ASN A 136 9.82 1.03 -3.53
C ASN A 136 9.21 2.28 -2.88
N LEU A 137 8.15 2.06 -2.08
CA LEU A 137 7.42 3.09 -1.35
C LEU A 137 7.94 3.19 0.10
N PRO A 138 7.83 4.35 0.76
CA PRO A 138 8.22 4.49 2.16
C PRO A 138 7.28 3.69 3.06
N MET A 139 7.84 3.08 4.11
CA MET A 139 7.07 2.46 5.18
C MET A 139 6.31 3.52 5.98
N SER A 140 5.11 3.18 6.47
CA SER A 140 4.42 3.98 7.47
C SER A 140 5.12 3.86 8.83
N GLU A 141 4.77 4.75 9.78
CA GLU A 141 5.28 4.67 11.15
C GLU A 141 4.94 3.33 11.81
N LEU A 142 3.76 2.75 11.49
CA LEU A 142 3.33 1.44 12.00
C LEU A 142 4.14 0.28 11.41
N GLN A 143 4.61 0.41 10.18
CA GLN A 143 5.36 -0.64 9.47
C GLN A 143 6.87 -0.56 9.72
N GLN A 144 7.37 0.59 10.18
CA GLN A 144 8.81 0.80 10.40
C GLN A 144 9.45 -0.27 11.31
N PRO A 145 8.83 -0.69 12.45
CA PRO A 145 9.40 -1.75 13.27
C PRO A 145 9.53 -3.09 12.55
N LEU A 146 8.60 -3.41 11.63
CA LEU A 146 8.70 -4.62 10.82
C LEU A 146 9.84 -4.53 9.80
N TYR A 147 10.05 -3.36 9.21
CA TYR A 147 11.17 -3.11 8.32
C TYR A 147 12.52 -3.16 9.06
N ASP A 148 12.59 -2.62 10.26
CA ASP A 148 13.80 -2.68 11.11
C ASP A 148 14.17 -4.13 11.47
N LEU A 149 13.18 -5.02 11.57
CA LEU A 149 13.39 -6.44 11.86
C LEU A 149 13.74 -7.26 10.63
N LEU A 150 13.02 -7.08 9.50
CA LEU A 150 13.10 -7.93 8.32
C LEU A 150 13.94 -7.32 7.18
N GLY A 151 14.04 -5.98 7.10
CA GLY A 151 14.70 -5.27 5.98
C GLY A 151 14.07 -5.60 4.62
N ASP A 152 14.86 -5.61 3.57
CA ASP A 152 14.42 -5.92 2.20
C ASP A 152 14.33 -7.45 1.96
N VAL A 153 13.68 -8.16 2.87
CA VAL A 153 13.54 -9.62 2.76
C VAL A 153 12.71 -10.02 1.54
N ASN A 154 13.12 -11.08 0.86
CA ASN A 154 12.34 -11.65 -0.23
C ASN A 154 11.01 -12.21 0.30
N GLN A 155 9.89 -11.83 -0.34
CA GLN A 155 8.53 -12.21 0.07
C GLN A 155 8.35 -13.73 0.14
N ALA A 156 8.73 -14.47 -0.92
CA ALA A 156 8.56 -15.92 -0.96
C ALA A 156 9.37 -16.62 0.15
N TYR A 157 10.57 -16.11 0.43
CA TYR A 157 11.40 -16.62 1.52
C TYR A 157 10.76 -16.37 2.89
N ALA A 158 10.31 -15.16 3.16
CA ALA A 158 9.65 -14.83 4.42
C ALA A 158 8.36 -15.65 4.62
N LEU A 159 7.48 -15.67 3.62
CA LEU A 159 6.23 -16.43 3.68
C LEU A 159 6.46 -17.92 3.92
N LYS A 160 7.47 -18.53 3.29
CA LYS A 160 7.84 -19.92 3.55
C LYS A 160 8.05 -20.22 5.03
N TYR A 161 8.83 -19.39 5.73
CA TYR A 161 9.14 -19.64 7.15
C TYR A 161 7.99 -19.25 8.07
N MET A 162 7.33 -18.14 7.81
CA MET A 162 6.19 -17.68 8.59
C MET A 162 5.02 -18.67 8.53
N THR A 163 4.64 -19.10 7.32
CA THR A 163 3.54 -20.06 7.14
C THR A 163 3.89 -21.46 7.71
N THR A 164 5.15 -21.89 7.55
CA THR A 164 5.63 -23.14 8.20
C THR A 164 5.52 -23.08 9.73
N PHE A 165 5.74 -21.91 10.33
CA PHE A 165 5.53 -21.76 11.77
C PHE A 165 4.05 -21.77 12.13
N LEU A 166 3.21 -21.05 11.40
CA LEU A 166 1.76 -20.99 11.63
C LEU A 166 1.08 -22.35 11.47
N LEU A 167 1.51 -23.18 10.53
CA LEU A 167 0.99 -24.53 10.34
C LEU A 167 1.12 -25.42 11.61
N LYS A 168 2.03 -25.13 12.52
CA LYS A 168 2.14 -25.86 13.79
C LYS A 168 0.91 -25.71 14.68
N PHE A 169 0.13 -24.64 14.49
CA PHE A 169 -1.12 -24.39 15.22
C PHE A 169 -2.31 -25.21 14.71
N VAL A 170 -2.18 -25.87 13.57
CA VAL A 170 -3.23 -26.80 13.07
C VAL A 170 -3.55 -27.90 14.06
N ASP A 171 -2.52 -28.39 14.77
CA ASP A 171 -2.64 -29.50 15.72
C ASP A 171 -2.24 -29.13 17.15
N LYS A 172 -1.95 -27.85 17.43
CA LYS A 172 -1.46 -27.39 18.75
C LYS A 172 -2.03 -26.03 19.10
N ASP A 173 -2.51 -25.89 20.30
CA ASP A 173 -2.97 -24.62 20.85
C ASP A 173 -1.79 -23.69 21.21
N GLU A 174 -0.64 -24.28 21.57
CA GLU A 174 0.58 -23.56 21.93
C GLU A 174 1.81 -24.14 21.22
N VAL A 175 2.68 -23.27 20.72
CA VAL A 175 3.91 -23.64 20.01
C VAL A 175 5.14 -23.06 20.70
N ALA A 176 6.12 -23.91 21.04
CA ALA A 176 7.39 -23.48 21.59
C ALA A 176 8.39 -23.15 20.48
N GLN A 177 9.08 -22.01 20.61
CA GLN A 177 10.23 -21.64 19.80
C GLN A 177 11.46 -21.50 20.69
N LYS A 178 12.41 -22.43 20.55
CA LYS A 178 13.58 -22.52 21.46
C LYS A 178 14.71 -21.55 21.10
N ARG A 179 14.83 -21.19 19.81
CA ARG A 179 15.89 -20.29 19.32
C ARG A 179 15.26 -19.01 18.81
N PRO A 180 15.91 -17.86 18.94
CA PRO A 180 15.48 -16.63 18.27
C PRO A 180 15.29 -16.87 16.77
N ASP A 181 14.20 -16.34 16.23
CA ASP A 181 13.84 -16.49 14.82
C ASP A 181 13.10 -15.22 14.39
N ILE A 182 13.69 -14.47 13.45
CA ILE A 182 13.17 -13.18 13.00
C ILE A 182 11.77 -13.28 12.41
N PHE A 183 11.42 -14.41 11.79
CA PHE A 183 10.10 -14.61 11.21
C PHE A 183 9.04 -14.88 12.30
N VAL A 184 9.41 -15.55 13.37
CA VAL A 184 8.54 -15.74 14.54
C VAL A 184 8.37 -14.43 15.30
N GLU A 185 9.45 -13.64 15.43
CA GLU A 185 9.39 -12.30 16.02
C GLU A 185 8.52 -11.35 15.17
N ALA A 186 8.59 -11.45 13.85
CA ALA A 186 7.72 -10.69 12.95
C ALA A 186 6.24 -11.07 13.09
N LEU A 187 5.92 -12.37 13.24
CA LEU A 187 4.55 -12.82 13.49
C LEU A 187 4.00 -12.29 14.83
N ASP A 188 4.84 -12.21 15.86
CA ASP A 188 4.46 -11.63 17.17
C ASP A 188 4.26 -10.11 17.05
N LEU A 189 5.14 -9.41 16.32
CA LEU A 189 5.04 -7.99 16.03
C LEU A 189 3.76 -7.64 15.26
N LEU A 190 3.41 -8.46 14.26
CA LEU A 190 2.17 -8.36 13.49
C LEU A 190 0.91 -8.66 14.32
N GLY A 191 1.08 -9.22 15.52
CA GLY A 191 -0.04 -9.64 16.37
C GLY A 191 -0.71 -10.93 15.90
N TYR A 192 -0.11 -11.69 15.00
CA TYR A 192 -0.66 -12.97 14.52
C TYR A 192 -0.49 -14.11 15.51
N ILE A 193 0.54 -14.01 16.31
CA ILE A 193 0.79 -14.86 17.47
C ILE A 193 1.11 -13.99 18.69
N LYS A 194 1.07 -14.58 19.87
CA LYS A 194 1.48 -13.90 21.10
C LYS A 194 2.19 -14.84 22.03
N LYS A 195 3.33 -14.41 22.57
CA LYS A 195 4.07 -15.16 23.57
C LYS A 195 3.36 -15.10 24.90
N ASN A 196 3.08 -16.26 25.51
CA ASN A 196 2.44 -16.40 26.83
C ASN A 196 3.49 -16.46 27.96
N ASP A 197 3.00 -16.49 29.22
CA ASP A 197 3.85 -16.50 30.42
C ASP A 197 4.76 -17.75 30.52
N ASN A 198 4.39 -18.84 29.82
CA ASN A 198 5.17 -20.08 29.76
C ASN A 198 6.27 -20.04 28.66
N GLY A 199 6.40 -18.91 27.96
CA GLY A 199 7.36 -18.72 26.90
C GLY A 199 7.02 -19.43 25.58
N LYS A 200 5.78 -19.92 25.45
CA LYS A 200 5.22 -20.47 24.20
C LYS A 200 4.39 -19.42 23.48
N TYR A 201 4.15 -19.62 22.19
CA TYR A 201 3.30 -18.77 21.37
C TYR A 201 1.90 -19.37 21.24
N GLU A 202 0.89 -18.51 21.27
CA GLU A 202 -0.51 -18.78 21.00
C GLU A 202 -0.92 -18.08 19.71
N LEU A 203 -1.80 -18.70 18.92
CA LEU A 203 -2.36 -18.07 17.72
C LEU A 203 -3.37 -16.98 18.11
N LYS A 204 -3.28 -15.83 17.46
CA LYS A 204 -4.21 -14.70 17.64
C LYS A 204 -5.04 -14.39 16.37
N MET A 205 -4.80 -15.14 15.30
CA MET A 205 -5.59 -15.09 14.07
C MET A 205 -6.85 -15.95 14.17
N ASP A 206 -7.84 -15.65 13.36
CA ASP A 206 -8.91 -16.60 13.07
C ASP A 206 -8.38 -17.67 12.11
N PHE A 207 -8.78 -18.92 12.33
CA PHE A 207 -8.19 -20.05 11.64
C PHE A 207 -9.27 -21.04 11.17
N ASP A 208 -9.31 -21.31 9.87
CA ASP A 208 -10.05 -22.43 9.29
C ASP A 208 -9.09 -23.58 8.97
N LYS A 209 -9.28 -24.69 9.72
CA LYS A 209 -8.42 -25.87 9.62
C LYS A 209 -8.60 -26.64 8.30
N GLU A 210 -9.81 -26.61 7.71
CA GLU A 210 -10.10 -27.37 6.50
C GLU A 210 -9.49 -26.71 5.27
N SER A 211 -9.59 -25.40 5.18
CA SER A 211 -9.07 -24.60 4.06
C SER A 211 -7.65 -24.08 4.30
N LEU A 212 -7.06 -24.28 5.49
CA LEU A 212 -5.78 -23.69 5.92
C LEU A 212 -5.69 -22.18 5.74
N VAL A 213 -6.81 -21.48 5.95
CA VAL A 213 -6.90 -20.03 5.91
C VAL A 213 -6.68 -19.46 7.31
N PHE A 214 -5.71 -18.56 7.43
CA PHE A 214 -5.40 -17.80 8.64
C PHE A 214 -5.73 -16.33 8.38
N ALA A 215 -6.74 -15.80 9.06
CA ALA A 215 -7.20 -14.43 8.89
C ALA A 215 -6.76 -13.55 10.07
N SER A 216 -6.14 -12.41 9.78
CA SER A 216 -5.80 -11.43 10.82
C SER A 216 -7.09 -10.88 11.44
N LYS A 217 -7.08 -10.70 12.76
CA LYS A 217 -8.14 -9.95 13.44
C LYS A 217 -7.90 -8.47 13.17
N ALA A 218 -8.89 -7.84 12.57
CA ALA A 218 -8.85 -6.40 12.28
C ALA A 218 -8.85 -5.60 13.59
#